data_22688ca504bbb2335c06c6715f851004
#
_entry.id   22688ca504bbb2335c06c6715f851004
#
_cell.length_a   1.000
_cell.length_b   1.000
_cell.length_c   1.000
_cell.angle_alpha   90.00
_cell.angle_beta   90.00
_cell.angle_gamma   90.00
#
_symmetry.space_group_name_H-M   'P 1'
#
loop_
_entity.id
_entity.type
_entity.pdbx_description
1 polymer ?
#
loop_
_entity_poly.entity_id
_entity_poly.type
_entity_poly.pdbx_seq_one_letter_code
_entity_poly.pdbx_strand_id
1 'polypeptide(L)'
;VQRVAESAPSGLLISVGGNVCATGPKDTYGTPWVVGIQDPNGGDSYLHTLTLTKGSVVTSGDYQRAYVVDGELYHHIIDPQTCYPSTYWRSVTILCEDSGLADALSTALFLLPLEEGQALLDKTGAHAMWVDRNGENFYSPGFEDYIRT
;
A
#
# COMPACT_ATOMS: atom_id res chain seq x y z
N VAL A 1 2.67 -12.87 5.61
CA VAL A 1 1.95 -13.09 4.35
C VAL A 1 2.85 -13.82 3.36
N GLN A 2 4.01 -13.28 2.98
CA GLN A 2 4.91 -13.82 1.95
C GLN A 2 5.22 -15.32 2.12
N ARG A 3 5.69 -15.75 3.29
CA ARG A 3 6.04 -17.16 3.56
C ARG A 3 4.85 -18.12 3.42
N VAL A 4 3.64 -17.66 3.69
CA VAL A 4 2.41 -18.46 3.50
C VAL A 4 2.08 -18.53 2.00
N ALA A 5 2.21 -17.40 1.28
CA ALA A 5 1.95 -17.34 -0.15
C ALA A 5 2.88 -18.26 -0.96
N GLU A 6 4.16 -18.36 -0.59
CA GLU A 6 5.16 -19.22 -1.25
C GLU A 6 4.84 -20.73 -1.11
N SER A 7 4.19 -21.13 -0.02
CA SER A 7 3.80 -22.52 0.23
C SER A 7 2.34 -22.81 -0.16
N ALA A 8 1.56 -21.78 -0.52
CA ALA A 8 0.17 -21.91 -0.86
C ALA A 8 -0.02 -22.34 -2.33
N PRO A 9 -1.12 -23.04 -2.66
CA PRO A 9 -1.48 -23.28 -4.05
C PRO A 9 -1.79 -21.96 -4.77
N SER A 10 -1.69 -21.98 -6.12
CA SER A 10 -2.15 -20.87 -6.95
C SER A 10 -3.66 -20.63 -6.78
N GLY A 11 -4.10 -19.40 -6.96
CA GLY A 11 -5.50 -19.03 -6.92
C GLY A 11 -6.05 -18.68 -5.53
N LEU A 12 -5.18 -18.27 -4.60
CA LEU A 12 -5.59 -17.75 -3.30
C LEU A 12 -5.33 -16.23 -3.20
N LEU A 13 -6.21 -15.56 -2.47
CA LEU A 13 -6.02 -14.19 -2.00
C LEU A 13 -5.89 -14.22 -0.49
N ILE A 14 -4.75 -13.79 0.02
CA ILE A 14 -4.42 -13.71 1.44
C ILE A 14 -4.47 -12.25 1.84
N SER A 15 -5.28 -11.90 2.84
CA SER A 15 -5.39 -10.52 3.34
C SER A 15 -5.19 -10.50 4.86
N VAL A 16 -4.18 -9.76 5.33
CA VAL A 16 -3.84 -9.63 6.75
C VAL A 16 -3.42 -8.19 7.04
N GLY A 17 -4.28 -7.45 7.74
CA GLY A 17 -3.93 -6.13 8.28
C GLY A 17 -3.41 -5.11 7.27
N GLY A 18 -4.03 -5.01 6.09
CA GLY A 18 -3.59 -4.09 5.02
C GLY A 18 -2.55 -4.67 4.07
N ASN A 19 -2.07 -5.90 4.31
CA ASN A 19 -1.19 -6.63 3.40
C ASN A 19 -2.02 -7.69 2.66
N VAL A 20 -2.23 -7.47 1.36
CA VAL A 20 -2.99 -8.36 0.47
C VAL A 20 -2.05 -9.00 -0.53
N CYS A 21 -2.09 -10.32 -0.65
CA CYS A 21 -1.23 -11.08 -1.56
C CYS A 21 -2.05 -12.10 -2.36
N ALA A 22 -1.92 -12.07 -3.68
CA ALA A 22 -2.50 -13.06 -4.60
C ALA A 22 -1.41 -14.05 -5.04
N THR A 23 -1.67 -15.36 -4.88
CA THR A 23 -0.74 -16.44 -5.26
C THR A 23 -0.88 -16.84 -6.74
N GLY A 24 -1.88 -16.34 -7.42
CA GLY A 24 -2.21 -16.61 -8.82
C GLY A 24 -3.61 -16.09 -9.15
N PRO A 25 -4.08 -16.26 -10.39
CA PRO A 25 -5.40 -15.82 -10.81
C PRO A 25 -6.50 -16.51 -9.99
N LYS A 26 -7.65 -15.85 -9.91
CA LYS A 26 -8.82 -16.31 -9.15
C LYS A 26 -9.38 -17.66 -9.62
N ASP A 27 -9.21 -17.96 -10.89
CA ASP A 27 -9.72 -19.17 -11.52
C ASP A 27 -8.79 -19.66 -12.66
N THR A 28 -9.17 -20.78 -13.30
CA THR A 28 -8.44 -21.38 -14.42
C THR A 28 -8.54 -20.59 -15.73
N TYR A 29 -9.42 -19.58 -15.81
CA TYR A 29 -9.56 -18.69 -16.96
C TYR A 29 -8.61 -17.49 -16.89
N GLY A 30 -7.85 -17.34 -15.81
CA GLY A 30 -6.91 -16.24 -15.64
C GLY A 30 -7.56 -14.97 -15.08
N THR A 31 -8.76 -15.07 -14.49
CA THR A 31 -9.47 -13.91 -13.94
C THR A 31 -8.66 -13.26 -12.81
N PRO A 32 -8.39 -11.94 -12.88
CA PRO A 32 -7.67 -11.25 -11.82
C PRO A 32 -8.54 -11.05 -10.57
N TRP A 33 -7.90 -10.88 -9.44
CA TRP A 33 -8.51 -10.37 -8.21
C TRP A 33 -8.74 -8.87 -8.33
N VAL A 34 -9.75 -8.38 -7.62
CA VAL A 34 -10.02 -6.94 -7.47
C VAL A 34 -9.74 -6.57 -6.02
N VAL A 35 -8.81 -5.64 -5.82
CA VAL A 35 -8.38 -5.17 -4.49
C VAL A 35 -8.68 -3.69 -4.38
N GLY A 36 -9.42 -3.28 -3.34
CA GLY A 36 -9.74 -1.87 -3.08
C GLY A 36 -8.63 -1.18 -2.28
N ILE A 37 -8.27 0.04 -2.68
CA ILE A 37 -7.45 0.96 -1.88
C ILE A 37 -8.41 1.82 -1.07
N GLN A 38 -8.36 1.68 0.25
CA GLN A 38 -9.24 2.40 1.17
C GLN A 38 -8.98 3.91 1.12
N ASP A 39 -10.06 4.70 1.17
CA ASP A 39 -9.96 6.14 1.32
C ASP A 39 -9.48 6.48 2.75
N PRO A 40 -8.35 7.20 2.93
CA PRO A 40 -7.87 7.60 4.25
C PRO A 40 -8.80 8.59 4.97
N ASN A 41 -9.75 9.21 4.25
CA ASN A 41 -10.76 10.07 4.87
C ASN A 41 -11.89 9.28 5.55
N GLY A 42 -11.88 7.95 5.42
CA GLY A 42 -12.89 7.07 5.98
C GLY A 42 -14.12 6.86 5.08
N GLY A 43 -15.10 6.13 5.61
CA GLY A 43 -16.28 5.71 4.87
C GLY A 43 -16.11 4.35 4.21
N ASP A 44 -17.14 3.93 3.46
CA ASP A 44 -17.18 2.64 2.75
C ASP A 44 -16.68 2.75 1.29
N SER A 45 -16.07 3.90 0.94
CA SER A 45 -15.55 4.16 -0.40
C SER A 45 -14.08 3.73 -0.55
N TYR A 46 -13.72 3.33 -1.76
CA TYR A 46 -12.34 3.12 -2.17
C TYR A 46 -11.88 4.30 -3.03
N LEU A 47 -10.63 4.72 -2.86
CA LEU A 47 -9.99 5.67 -3.78
C LEU A 47 -9.87 5.05 -5.18
N HIS A 48 -9.39 3.82 -5.23
CA HIS A 48 -9.27 3.02 -6.44
C HIS A 48 -9.56 1.55 -6.16
N THR A 49 -9.89 0.83 -7.21
CA THR A 49 -9.82 -0.63 -7.24
C THR A 49 -8.73 -1.06 -8.20
N LEU A 50 -7.90 -2.00 -7.77
CA LEU A 50 -6.79 -2.53 -8.56
C LEU A 50 -7.10 -3.93 -9.05
N THR A 51 -6.60 -4.28 -10.24
CA THR A 51 -6.60 -5.66 -10.73
C THR A 51 -5.26 -6.31 -10.43
N LEU A 52 -5.29 -7.48 -9.80
CA LEU A 52 -4.11 -8.23 -9.40
C LEU A 52 -4.26 -9.70 -9.75
N THR A 53 -3.41 -10.22 -10.64
CA THR A 53 -3.38 -11.66 -10.95
C THR A 53 -2.46 -12.41 -10.00
N LYS A 54 -1.28 -11.85 -9.71
CA LYS A 54 -0.27 -12.36 -8.78
C LYS A 54 0.52 -11.20 -8.19
N GLY A 55 1.03 -11.35 -6.97
CA GLY A 55 1.79 -10.31 -6.27
C GLY A 55 1.00 -9.72 -5.12
N SER A 56 1.39 -8.55 -4.65
CA SER A 56 0.88 -7.98 -3.41
C SER A 56 0.51 -6.52 -3.56
N VAL A 57 -0.54 -6.13 -2.82
CA VAL A 57 -0.95 -4.74 -2.56
C VAL A 57 -0.85 -4.52 -1.06
N VAL A 58 0.00 -3.61 -0.64
CA VAL A 58 0.22 -3.32 0.78
C VAL A 58 0.09 -1.83 1.03
N THR A 59 -0.71 -1.45 2.02
CA THR A 59 -0.96 -0.06 2.37
C THR A 59 -0.57 0.23 3.82
N SER A 60 0.26 1.26 4.01
CA SER A 60 0.49 1.93 5.28
C SER A 60 -0.30 3.23 5.32
N GLY A 61 -0.98 3.52 6.44
CA GLY A 61 -1.82 4.70 6.57
C GLY A 61 -1.87 5.25 8.00
N ASP A 62 -2.10 6.57 8.10
CA ASP A 62 -2.18 7.30 9.37
C ASP A 62 -3.48 7.02 10.15
N TYR A 63 -4.49 6.44 9.51
CA TYR A 63 -5.84 6.25 10.03
C TYR A 63 -6.09 4.89 10.69
N GLN A 64 -5.20 3.90 10.49
CA GLN A 64 -5.44 2.51 10.96
C GLN A 64 -5.16 2.34 12.46
N ARG A 65 -4.12 2.97 12.98
CA ARG A 65 -3.70 2.93 14.39
C ARG A 65 -3.32 4.33 14.84
N ALA A 66 -4.34 5.13 15.13
CA ALA A 66 -4.18 6.53 15.48
C ALA A 66 -5.11 6.94 16.62
N TYR A 67 -4.73 7.97 17.32
CA TYR A 67 -5.54 8.65 18.34
C TYR A 67 -5.32 10.17 18.25
N VAL A 68 -6.27 10.93 18.74
CA VAL A 68 -6.21 12.40 18.75
C VAL A 68 -6.00 12.90 20.15
N VAL A 69 -5.00 13.77 20.34
CA VAL A 69 -4.72 14.48 21.59
C VAL A 69 -4.65 15.98 21.30
N ASP A 70 -5.44 16.76 22.00
CA ASP A 70 -5.51 18.23 21.84
C ASP A 70 -5.70 18.71 20.38
N GLY A 71 -6.42 17.91 19.58
CA GLY A 71 -6.69 18.19 18.17
C GLY A 71 -5.62 17.72 17.20
N GLU A 72 -4.51 17.16 17.68
CA GLU A 72 -3.44 16.59 16.86
C GLU A 72 -3.57 15.07 16.73
N LEU A 73 -3.32 14.56 15.50
CA LEU A 73 -3.37 13.14 15.17
C LEU A 73 -2.01 12.49 15.45
N TYR A 74 -2.00 11.47 16.31
CA TYR A 74 -0.85 10.63 16.59
C TYR A 74 -1.08 9.24 16.05
N HIS A 75 -0.28 8.81 15.07
CA HIS A 75 -0.32 7.48 14.48
C HIS A 75 0.99 6.73 14.72
N HIS A 76 1.00 5.44 14.44
CA HIS A 76 2.08 4.52 14.79
C HIS A 76 3.33 4.58 13.90
N ILE A 77 3.30 5.32 12.76
CA ILE A 77 4.44 5.44 11.86
C ILE A 77 5.29 6.62 12.31
N ILE A 78 6.30 6.33 13.12
CA ILE A 78 7.16 7.32 13.76
C ILE A 78 8.40 7.58 12.91
N ASP A 79 8.67 8.84 12.63
CA ASP A 79 9.92 9.27 12.01
C ASP A 79 11.06 9.14 13.03
N PRO A 80 12.10 8.33 12.73
CA PRO A 80 13.21 8.10 13.65
C PRO A 80 14.08 9.33 13.89
N GLN A 81 14.03 10.35 13.04
CA GLN A 81 14.80 11.58 13.20
C GLN A 81 14.13 12.54 14.17
N THR A 82 12.81 12.67 14.07
CA THR A 82 12.02 13.60 14.91
C THR A 82 11.46 12.95 16.15
N CYS A 83 11.33 11.61 16.17
CA CYS A 83 10.63 10.81 17.18
C CYS A 83 9.13 11.15 17.29
N TYR A 84 8.56 11.75 16.25
CA TYR A 84 7.14 12.07 16.12
C TYR A 84 6.52 11.34 14.92
N PRO A 85 5.18 11.23 14.85
CA PRO A 85 4.50 10.72 13.68
C PRO A 85 4.88 11.48 12.42
N SER A 86 5.14 10.75 11.32
CA SER A 86 5.44 11.35 10.04
C SER A 86 4.29 12.22 9.53
N THR A 87 4.60 13.33 8.87
CA THR A 87 3.61 14.30 8.39
C THR A 87 3.51 14.39 6.86
N TYR A 88 4.27 13.57 6.12
CA TYR A 88 4.27 13.65 4.65
C TYR A 88 2.96 13.16 4.03
N TRP A 89 2.48 11.98 4.46
CA TRP A 89 1.41 11.26 3.77
C TRP A 89 0.25 10.89 4.69
N ARG A 90 -0.94 10.69 4.09
CA ARG A 90 -2.09 10.04 4.69
C ARG A 90 -2.04 8.53 4.51
N SER A 91 -1.65 8.09 3.30
CA SER A 91 -1.43 6.69 2.98
C SER A 91 -0.41 6.50 1.88
N VAL A 92 0.25 5.34 1.90
CA VAL A 92 1.16 4.87 0.84
C VAL A 92 0.79 3.44 0.52
N THR A 93 0.47 3.16 -0.74
CA THR A 93 0.13 1.83 -1.25
C THR A 93 1.22 1.35 -2.20
N ILE A 94 1.71 0.14 -1.97
CA ILE A 94 2.75 -0.50 -2.78
C ILE A 94 2.17 -1.69 -3.54
N LEU A 95 2.51 -1.78 -4.82
CA LEU A 95 2.35 -2.95 -5.67
C LEU A 95 3.73 -3.61 -5.87
N CYS A 96 3.88 -4.86 -5.44
CA CYS A 96 5.14 -5.62 -5.54
C CYS A 96 4.86 -7.12 -5.60
N GLU A 97 5.75 -7.91 -6.21
CA GLU A 97 5.62 -9.37 -6.17
C GLU A 97 5.77 -9.93 -4.75
N ASP A 98 6.77 -9.45 -4.01
CA ASP A 98 7.06 -9.86 -2.64
C ASP A 98 6.29 -8.99 -1.64
N SER A 99 5.40 -9.61 -0.87
CA SER A 99 4.58 -8.89 0.12
C SER A 99 5.37 -8.40 1.34
N GLY A 100 6.51 -9.01 1.65
CA GLY A 100 7.40 -8.56 2.71
C GLY A 100 8.16 -7.31 2.30
N LEU A 101 8.66 -7.27 1.06
CA LEU A 101 9.27 -6.08 0.48
C LEU A 101 8.23 -4.94 0.36
N ALA A 102 7.02 -5.25 -0.11
CA ALA A 102 5.95 -4.27 -0.20
C ALA A 102 5.61 -3.64 1.17
N ASP A 103 5.56 -4.46 2.22
CA ASP A 103 5.30 -4.01 3.61
C ASP A 103 6.41 -3.08 4.12
N ALA A 104 7.67 -3.46 3.90
CA ALA A 104 8.82 -2.62 4.25
C ALA A 104 8.83 -1.29 3.47
N LEU A 105 8.57 -1.35 2.15
CA LEU A 105 8.53 -0.17 1.30
C LEU A 105 7.38 0.78 1.68
N SER A 106 6.18 0.27 1.97
CA SER A 106 5.04 1.12 2.33
C SER A 106 5.33 1.99 3.56
N THR A 107 6.06 1.45 4.53
CA THR A 107 6.50 2.19 5.71
C THR A 107 7.67 3.11 5.41
N ALA A 108 8.67 2.67 4.65
CA ALA A 108 9.84 3.48 4.30
C ALA A 108 9.44 4.71 3.47
N LEU A 109 8.59 4.51 2.44
CA LEU A 109 8.11 5.60 1.58
C LEU A 109 7.17 6.56 2.33
N PHE A 110 6.48 6.09 3.36
CA PHE A 110 5.66 6.94 4.23
C PHE A 110 6.50 7.94 5.03
N LEU A 111 7.77 7.63 5.28
CA LEU A 111 8.73 8.44 6.04
C LEU A 111 9.56 9.40 5.17
N LEU A 112 9.40 9.35 3.84
CA LEU A 112 10.22 10.10 2.88
C LEU A 112 9.36 11.09 2.10
N PRO A 113 9.93 12.24 1.70
CA PRO A 113 9.31 13.10 0.69
C PRO A 113 9.23 12.37 -0.66
N LEU A 114 8.35 12.83 -1.56
CA LEU A 114 8.04 12.14 -2.82
C LEU A 114 9.27 11.81 -3.66
N GLU A 115 10.17 12.77 -3.85
CA GLU A 115 11.37 12.59 -4.70
C GLU A 115 12.32 11.51 -4.16
N GLU A 116 12.55 11.51 -2.84
CA GLU A 116 13.40 10.50 -2.18
C GLU A 116 12.71 9.12 -2.18
N GLY A 117 11.40 9.11 -1.95
CA GLY A 117 10.58 7.90 -2.05
C GLY A 117 10.61 7.29 -3.44
N GLN A 118 10.46 8.10 -4.49
CA GLN A 118 10.56 7.65 -5.88
C GLN A 118 11.97 7.10 -6.20
N ALA A 119 13.02 7.79 -5.78
CA ALA A 119 14.41 7.35 -5.99
C ALA A 119 14.73 6.02 -5.28
N LEU A 120 14.10 5.75 -4.12
CA LEU A 120 14.17 4.44 -3.46
C LEU A 120 13.40 3.37 -4.23
N LEU A 121 12.19 3.70 -4.67
CA LEU A 121 11.30 2.79 -5.39
C LEU A 121 11.90 2.31 -6.71
N ASP A 122 12.56 3.19 -7.46
CA ASP A 122 13.19 2.90 -8.76
C ASP A 122 14.23 1.76 -8.69
N LYS A 123 14.77 1.48 -7.50
CA LYS A 123 15.74 0.39 -7.28
C LYS A 123 15.09 -0.97 -7.06
N THR A 124 13.76 -1.02 -6.92
CA THR A 124 13.04 -2.22 -6.47
C THR A 124 12.16 -2.85 -7.53
N GLY A 125 11.81 -2.11 -8.57
CA GLY A 125 10.84 -2.52 -9.59
C GLY A 125 9.38 -2.59 -9.07
N ALA A 126 9.11 -2.08 -7.87
CA ALA A 126 7.78 -1.95 -7.33
C ALA A 126 7.10 -0.67 -7.85
N HIS A 127 5.77 -0.60 -7.71
CA HIS A 127 4.99 0.60 -8.00
C HIS A 127 4.34 1.13 -6.73
N ALA A 128 4.12 2.43 -6.65
CA ALA A 128 3.55 3.08 -5.49
C ALA A 128 2.51 4.14 -5.84
N MET A 129 1.56 4.30 -4.92
CA MET A 129 0.62 5.41 -4.87
C MET A 129 0.75 6.07 -3.49
N TRP A 130 0.84 7.38 -3.48
CA TRP A 130 0.83 8.20 -2.26
C TRP A 130 -0.43 9.07 -2.22
N VAL A 131 -0.97 9.27 -1.04
CA VAL A 131 -2.05 10.24 -0.77
C VAL A 131 -1.52 11.26 0.22
N ASP A 132 -1.52 12.53 -0.17
CA ASP A 132 -1.06 13.60 0.69
C ASP A 132 -2.12 14.03 1.72
N ARG A 133 -1.79 15.01 2.56
CA ARG A 133 -2.67 15.53 3.60
C ARG A 133 -3.86 16.33 3.06
N ASN A 134 -3.81 16.77 1.80
CA ASN A 134 -4.91 17.47 1.11
C ASN A 134 -5.83 16.48 0.38
N GLY A 135 -5.46 15.18 0.31
CA GLY A 135 -6.18 14.15 -0.43
C GLY A 135 -5.76 14.08 -1.91
N GLU A 136 -4.64 14.70 -2.29
CA GLU A 136 -4.09 14.61 -3.63
C GLU A 136 -3.34 13.28 -3.80
N ASN A 137 -3.53 12.65 -4.95
CA ASN A 137 -2.95 11.35 -5.28
C ASN A 137 -1.73 11.53 -6.18
N PHE A 138 -0.63 10.84 -5.84
CA PHE A 138 0.60 10.76 -6.63
C PHE A 138 0.87 9.31 -6.99
N TYR A 139 1.37 9.06 -8.19
CA TYR A 139 1.60 7.72 -8.71
C TYR A 139 3.03 7.59 -9.22
N SER A 140 3.67 6.46 -8.92
CA SER A 140 4.89 6.08 -9.63
C SER A 140 4.57 5.64 -11.06
N PRO A 141 5.53 5.71 -11.99
CA PRO A 141 5.34 5.18 -13.34
C PRO A 141 4.84 3.73 -13.33
N GLY A 142 3.80 3.43 -14.10
CA GLY A 142 3.22 2.10 -14.23
C GLY A 142 2.23 1.68 -13.15
N PHE A 143 2.02 2.46 -12.09
CA PHE A 143 1.01 2.12 -11.08
C PHE A 143 -0.41 2.18 -11.66
N GLU A 144 -0.69 3.16 -12.49
CA GLU A 144 -2.02 3.40 -13.06
C GLU A 144 -2.50 2.26 -13.98
N ASP A 145 -1.57 1.47 -14.54
CA ASP A 145 -1.89 0.29 -15.37
C ASP A 145 -2.66 -0.80 -14.61
N TYR A 146 -2.59 -0.77 -13.28
CA TYR A 146 -3.30 -1.70 -12.41
C TYR A 146 -4.67 -1.18 -11.97
N ILE A 147 -4.97 0.11 -12.17
CA ILE A 147 -6.25 0.69 -11.78
C ILE A 147 -7.35 0.14 -12.69
N ARG A 148 -8.39 -0.40 -12.05
CA ARG A 148 -9.57 -0.86 -12.76
C ARG A 148 -10.46 0.34 -13.11
N THR A 149 -10.60 0.58 -14.39
CA THR A 149 -11.55 1.55 -14.96
C THR A 149 -12.94 0.95 -15.14
#